data_3c9cd9e7b2605d74ec7ce9e0c406fbe3
#
_entry.id   3c9cd9e7b2605d74ec7ce9e0c406fbe3
#
_cell.length_a   1.000
_cell.length_b   1.000
_cell.length_c   1.000
_cell.angle_alpha   90.00
_cell.angle_beta   90.00
_cell.angle_gamma   90.00
#
_symmetry.space_group_name_H-M   'P 1'
#
loop_
_entity.id
_entity.type
_entity.pdbx_description
1 polymer ?
#
loop_
_entity_poly.entity_id
_entity_poly.type
_entity_poly.pdbx_seq_one_letter_code
_entity_poly.pdbx_strand_id
1 'polypeptide(L)'
;MAFSVFGDMFLVLLQMICVIIVVAYLITRTKSFTQVLDGIFTWKSQVILALLFGALSIYGTESGITILGATANVRDLGPMVGGLACGPVVGLGAGLIGAAHRFSLAGFTAVPCATATILAGLFGGLIFLAAGRKFIGMHGAVLFAVGMETSHMGLTLLLCRPFEQALEVVEGVAFPMIVANATGVFIFAFIIGNLITERQTKAERDTYLSELERKKAELRIAHDIQMSFLPERLPAVPGFELAALSVPAKEVGGDFYDAIPLPGGRTAFVIADVSGKGVPAALFMALSRTVLRANSLVPRSARDAIREANMLIAEDAKSGMFVTLFYAAADPANKTLTYVNAGHNPPLLFRSGGGRPVRLKGTGIILGVMPEAEYGEETVALESGDLLLLYTDGITEAINPDEEQFGEERLIETVTGSLDRPSTEIVDRVRDAVMEFSGDEPQFDDLTLMVLRVV
;
A
#
# COMPACT_ATOMS: atom_id res chain seq x y z
N MET A 1 1.98 22.64 -59.31
CA MET A 1 0.90 23.37 -58.64
C MET A 1 0.14 22.53 -57.61
N ALA A 2 -0.36 21.33 -57.93
CA ALA A 2 -1.11 20.51 -56.95
C ALA A 2 -0.29 20.11 -55.69
N PHE A 3 0.99 19.78 -55.82
CA PHE A 3 1.87 19.40 -54.71
C PHE A 3 2.17 20.56 -53.71
N SER A 4 2.21 21.82 -54.17
CA SER A 4 2.44 22.97 -53.31
C SER A 4 1.19 23.29 -52.48
N VAL A 5 -0.01 23.19 -53.03
CA VAL A 5 -1.29 23.40 -52.34
C VAL A 5 -1.52 22.34 -51.24
N PHE A 6 -1.15 21.07 -51.50
CA PHE A 6 -1.21 20.00 -50.52
C PHE A 6 -0.22 20.23 -49.35
N GLY A 7 0.99 20.70 -49.66
CA GLY A 7 1.99 21.01 -48.65
C GLY A 7 1.57 22.15 -47.73
N ASP A 8 1.03 23.22 -48.28
CA ASP A 8 0.55 24.40 -47.53
C ASP A 8 -0.66 24.03 -46.64
N MET A 9 -1.58 23.23 -47.15
CA MET A 9 -2.73 22.70 -46.41
C MET A 9 -2.30 21.83 -45.23
N PHE A 10 -1.31 20.96 -45.46
CA PHE A 10 -0.78 20.11 -44.35
C PHE A 10 -0.13 20.92 -43.25
N LEU A 11 0.65 21.95 -43.57
CA LEU A 11 1.28 22.86 -42.60
C LEU A 11 0.25 23.61 -41.77
N VAL A 12 -0.82 24.14 -42.39
CA VAL A 12 -1.89 24.83 -41.65
C VAL A 12 -2.66 23.87 -40.73
N LEU A 13 -2.99 22.66 -41.22
CA LEU A 13 -3.62 21.64 -40.34
C LEU A 13 -2.73 21.24 -39.19
N LEU A 14 -1.42 21.12 -39.40
CA LEU A 14 -0.47 20.81 -38.31
C LEU A 14 -0.39 21.94 -37.29
N GLN A 15 -0.37 23.20 -37.71
CA GLN A 15 -0.43 24.36 -36.83
C GLN A 15 -1.73 24.38 -36.01
N MET A 16 -2.87 24.13 -36.63
CA MET A 16 -4.16 24.04 -35.96
C MET A 16 -4.16 22.94 -34.89
N ILE A 17 -3.63 21.75 -35.19
CA ILE A 17 -3.52 20.63 -34.26
C ILE A 17 -2.65 21.02 -33.06
N CYS A 18 -1.50 21.68 -33.27
CA CYS A 18 -0.64 22.13 -32.19
C CYS A 18 -1.36 23.10 -31.23
N VAL A 19 -2.09 24.06 -31.75
CA VAL A 19 -2.89 24.99 -30.94
C VAL A 19 -4.00 24.27 -30.22
N ILE A 20 -4.70 23.33 -30.88
CA ILE A 20 -5.75 22.52 -30.25
C ILE A 20 -5.21 21.72 -29.07
N ILE A 21 -4.03 21.10 -29.19
CA ILE A 21 -3.40 20.34 -28.10
C ILE A 21 -3.16 21.27 -26.89
N VAL A 22 -2.55 22.43 -27.12
CA VAL A 22 -2.26 23.39 -26.03
C VAL A 22 -3.55 23.89 -25.38
N VAL A 23 -4.54 24.29 -26.18
CA VAL A 23 -5.83 24.77 -25.66
C VAL A 23 -6.58 23.66 -24.94
N ALA A 24 -6.60 22.45 -25.46
CA ALA A 24 -7.20 21.29 -24.81
C ALA A 24 -6.57 21.03 -23.42
N TYR A 25 -5.24 21.02 -23.37
CA TYR A 25 -4.52 20.85 -22.12
C TYR A 25 -4.85 21.97 -21.11
N LEU A 26 -4.83 23.23 -21.55
CA LEU A 26 -5.15 24.36 -20.67
C LEU A 26 -6.58 24.31 -20.15
N ILE A 27 -7.56 24.08 -21.03
CA ILE A 27 -8.98 24.00 -20.62
C ILE A 27 -9.20 22.87 -19.63
N THR A 28 -8.65 21.67 -19.87
CA THR A 28 -8.85 20.50 -19.02
C THR A 28 -8.21 20.65 -17.65
N ARG A 29 -7.22 21.52 -17.47
CA ARG A 29 -6.58 21.85 -16.17
C ARG A 29 -7.26 23.00 -15.43
N THR A 30 -8.27 23.67 -16.02
CA THR A 30 -8.99 24.73 -15.30
C THR A 30 -9.82 24.17 -14.15
N LYS A 31 -9.96 24.96 -13.07
CA LYS A 31 -10.83 24.61 -11.94
C LYS A 31 -12.28 24.37 -12.37
N SER A 32 -12.78 25.13 -13.35
CA SER A 32 -14.13 24.97 -13.87
C SER A 32 -14.34 23.62 -14.56
N PHE A 33 -13.37 23.17 -15.35
CA PHE A 33 -13.44 21.86 -16.03
C PHE A 33 -13.35 20.70 -15.01
N THR A 34 -12.43 20.82 -14.07
CA THR A 34 -12.26 19.78 -13.03
C THR A 34 -13.49 19.66 -12.14
N GLN A 35 -14.17 20.77 -11.80
CA GLN A 35 -15.44 20.75 -11.08
C GLN A 35 -16.54 20.01 -11.84
N VAL A 36 -16.64 20.21 -13.14
CA VAL A 36 -17.60 19.49 -13.99
C VAL A 36 -17.31 18.00 -14.03
N LEU A 37 -16.04 17.60 -14.13
CA LEU A 37 -15.65 16.17 -14.05
C LEU A 37 -16.00 15.55 -12.68
N ASP A 38 -15.95 16.34 -11.61
CA ASP A 38 -16.34 15.90 -10.26
C ASP A 38 -17.89 15.93 -10.05
N GLY A 39 -18.66 16.18 -11.11
CA GLY A 39 -20.11 16.24 -11.07
C GLY A 39 -20.69 17.56 -10.48
N ILE A 40 -19.86 18.57 -10.29
CA ILE A 40 -20.24 19.87 -9.71
C ILE A 40 -20.53 20.87 -10.83
N PHE A 41 -21.80 21.09 -11.15
CA PHE A 41 -22.26 21.95 -12.23
C PHE A 41 -22.70 23.32 -11.69
N THR A 42 -21.74 24.22 -11.41
CA THR A 42 -22.07 25.59 -11.04
C THR A 42 -22.36 26.46 -12.27
N TRP A 43 -23.27 27.42 -12.18
CA TRP A 43 -23.53 28.35 -13.27
C TRP A 43 -22.24 29.07 -13.72
N LYS A 44 -21.42 29.49 -12.77
CA LYS A 44 -20.14 30.13 -13.04
C LYS A 44 -19.20 29.28 -13.88
N SER A 45 -19.02 27.99 -13.50
CA SER A 45 -18.17 27.05 -14.24
C SER A 45 -18.70 26.81 -15.65
N GLN A 46 -20.02 26.66 -15.81
CA GLN A 46 -20.64 26.43 -17.11
C GLN A 46 -20.47 27.62 -18.06
N VAL A 47 -20.66 28.86 -17.57
CA VAL A 47 -20.44 30.07 -18.37
C VAL A 47 -18.98 30.21 -18.77
N ILE A 48 -18.04 30.04 -17.86
CA ILE A 48 -16.61 30.10 -18.17
C ILE A 48 -16.25 29.07 -19.27
N LEU A 49 -16.72 27.82 -19.14
CA LEU A 49 -16.44 26.78 -20.12
C LEU A 49 -17.12 27.07 -21.47
N ALA A 50 -18.35 27.56 -21.48
CA ALA A 50 -19.03 27.96 -22.70
C ALA A 50 -18.27 29.07 -23.44
N LEU A 51 -17.70 30.02 -22.72
CA LEU A 51 -16.86 31.07 -23.29
C LEU A 51 -15.55 30.52 -23.85
N LEU A 52 -14.87 29.59 -23.11
CA LEU A 52 -13.61 29.00 -23.56
C LEU A 52 -13.80 28.13 -24.80
N PHE A 53 -14.81 27.24 -24.82
CA PHE A 53 -15.11 26.42 -25.98
C PHE A 53 -15.71 27.24 -27.15
N GLY A 54 -16.42 28.31 -26.85
CA GLY A 54 -16.87 29.29 -27.84
C GLY A 54 -15.71 30.03 -28.49
N ALA A 55 -14.73 30.48 -27.71
CA ALA A 55 -13.50 31.07 -28.23
C ALA A 55 -12.72 30.12 -29.13
N LEU A 56 -12.67 28.82 -28.76
CA LEU A 56 -12.08 27.78 -29.60
C LEU A 56 -12.83 27.60 -30.92
N SER A 57 -14.17 27.74 -30.92
CA SER A 57 -15.01 27.72 -32.12
C SER A 57 -14.72 28.92 -33.04
N ILE A 58 -14.55 30.12 -32.48
CA ILE A 58 -14.13 31.31 -33.23
C ILE A 58 -12.75 31.10 -33.85
N TYR A 59 -11.77 30.65 -33.05
CA TYR A 59 -10.42 30.32 -33.54
C TYR A 59 -10.46 29.31 -34.69
N GLY A 60 -11.26 28.25 -34.56
CA GLY A 60 -11.42 27.25 -35.62
C GLY A 60 -12.01 27.84 -36.92
N THR A 61 -12.81 28.91 -36.84
CA THR A 61 -13.32 29.61 -38.00
C THR A 61 -12.23 30.46 -38.68
N GLU A 62 -11.51 31.28 -37.88
CA GLU A 62 -10.48 32.21 -38.38
C GLU A 62 -9.24 31.50 -38.96
N SER A 63 -8.91 30.35 -38.40
CA SER A 63 -7.75 29.54 -38.83
C SER A 63 -8.03 28.69 -40.07
N GLY A 64 -9.26 28.67 -40.56
CA GLY A 64 -9.68 27.83 -41.70
C GLY A 64 -9.05 28.23 -43.03
N ILE A 65 -9.05 27.31 -43.96
CA ILE A 65 -8.51 27.48 -45.33
C ILE A 65 -9.66 27.64 -46.30
N THR A 66 -9.64 28.71 -47.09
CA THR A 66 -10.67 28.95 -48.11
C THR A 66 -10.41 28.10 -49.33
N ILE A 67 -11.36 27.22 -49.68
CA ILE A 67 -11.36 26.33 -50.84
C ILE A 67 -12.66 26.61 -51.61
N LEU A 68 -12.58 27.00 -52.89
CA LEU A 68 -13.75 27.26 -53.75
C LEU A 68 -14.77 28.27 -53.11
N GLY A 69 -14.30 29.24 -52.36
CA GLY A 69 -15.16 30.22 -51.71
C GLY A 69 -15.85 29.77 -50.41
N ALA A 70 -15.54 28.53 -49.98
CA ALA A 70 -15.94 28.01 -48.66
C ALA A 70 -14.71 27.79 -47.76
N THR A 71 -14.87 27.91 -46.47
CA THR A 71 -13.76 27.76 -45.52
C THR A 71 -13.81 26.37 -44.84
N ALA A 72 -12.86 25.51 -45.19
CA ALA A 72 -12.60 24.27 -44.45
C ALA A 72 -12.00 24.63 -43.10
N ASN A 73 -12.59 24.17 -42.00
CA ASN A 73 -12.27 24.64 -40.66
C ASN A 73 -12.60 23.60 -39.58
N VAL A 74 -12.19 23.88 -38.33
CA VAL A 74 -12.44 23.05 -37.13
C VAL A 74 -13.36 23.77 -36.12
N ARG A 75 -14.25 24.63 -36.58
CA ARG A 75 -15.14 25.40 -35.73
C ARG A 75 -16.01 24.56 -34.83
N ASP A 76 -16.52 23.44 -35.32
CA ASP A 76 -17.46 22.58 -34.62
C ASP A 76 -16.82 21.81 -33.47
N LEU A 77 -15.48 21.77 -33.42
CA LEU A 77 -14.69 21.10 -32.38
C LEU A 77 -15.00 21.62 -30.97
N GLY A 78 -15.02 22.95 -30.78
CA GLY A 78 -15.30 23.54 -29.46
C GLY A 78 -16.69 23.16 -28.92
N PRO A 79 -17.78 23.41 -29.66
CA PRO A 79 -19.13 22.99 -29.28
C PRO A 79 -19.27 21.47 -29.06
N MET A 80 -18.70 20.63 -29.96
CA MET A 80 -18.75 19.17 -29.80
C MET A 80 -18.11 18.71 -28.50
N VAL A 81 -16.87 19.14 -28.24
CA VAL A 81 -16.15 18.73 -27.04
C VAL A 81 -16.77 19.34 -25.77
N GLY A 82 -17.16 20.62 -25.82
CA GLY A 82 -17.85 21.30 -24.72
C GLY A 82 -19.16 20.59 -24.34
N GLY A 83 -19.93 20.14 -25.35
CA GLY A 83 -21.13 19.36 -25.15
C GLY A 83 -20.85 17.97 -24.56
N LEU A 84 -19.98 17.17 -25.19
CA LEU A 84 -19.64 15.80 -24.79
C LEU A 84 -18.99 15.70 -23.39
N ALA A 85 -18.25 16.72 -23.00
CA ALA A 85 -17.49 16.68 -21.74
C ALA A 85 -18.18 17.45 -20.59
N CYS A 86 -18.94 18.51 -20.92
CA CYS A 86 -19.46 19.45 -19.91
C CYS A 86 -20.99 19.59 -19.94
N GLY A 87 -21.66 18.96 -20.91
CA GLY A 87 -23.11 18.93 -21.00
C GLY A 87 -23.72 20.03 -21.86
N PRO A 88 -25.08 20.03 -21.97
CA PRO A 88 -25.80 20.82 -23.00
C PRO A 88 -25.66 22.33 -22.82
N VAL A 89 -25.55 22.84 -21.61
CA VAL A 89 -25.42 24.28 -21.37
C VAL A 89 -24.10 24.79 -21.95
N VAL A 90 -23.00 24.07 -21.74
CA VAL A 90 -21.68 24.43 -22.27
C VAL A 90 -21.63 24.24 -23.78
N GLY A 91 -22.10 23.08 -24.28
CA GLY A 91 -22.09 22.78 -25.71
C GLY A 91 -22.95 23.74 -26.52
N LEU A 92 -24.19 24.00 -26.10
CA LEU A 92 -25.08 24.94 -26.74
C LEU A 92 -24.54 26.37 -26.64
N GLY A 93 -24.04 26.81 -25.48
CA GLY A 93 -23.43 28.11 -25.30
C GLY A 93 -22.24 28.34 -26.24
N ALA A 94 -21.32 27.38 -26.31
CA ALA A 94 -20.19 27.41 -27.25
C ALA A 94 -20.67 27.43 -28.72
N GLY A 95 -21.68 26.61 -29.05
CA GLY A 95 -22.30 26.55 -30.35
C GLY A 95 -22.93 27.87 -30.80
N LEU A 96 -23.65 28.54 -29.90
CA LEU A 96 -24.23 29.87 -30.16
C LEU A 96 -23.17 30.95 -30.40
N ILE A 97 -22.08 30.96 -29.62
CA ILE A 97 -20.95 31.87 -29.78
C ILE A 97 -20.30 31.67 -31.16
N GLY A 98 -19.94 30.42 -31.49
CA GLY A 98 -19.33 30.09 -32.78
C GLY A 98 -20.23 30.34 -33.97
N ALA A 99 -21.54 30.07 -33.86
CA ALA A 99 -22.54 30.32 -34.90
C ALA A 99 -22.77 31.81 -35.12
N ALA A 100 -22.87 32.61 -34.06
CA ALA A 100 -23.03 34.08 -34.17
C ALA A 100 -21.83 34.70 -34.91
N HIS A 101 -20.60 34.27 -34.55
CA HIS A 101 -19.39 34.70 -35.24
C HIS A 101 -19.39 34.26 -36.72
N ARG A 102 -19.72 33.01 -37.00
CA ARG A 102 -19.77 32.50 -38.40
C ARG A 102 -20.83 33.26 -39.24
N PHE A 103 -21.96 33.54 -38.65
CA PHE A 103 -23.03 34.24 -39.32
C PHE A 103 -22.64 35.69 -39.68
N SER A 104 -21.89 36.39 -38.79
CA SER A 104 -21.39 37.73 -39.02
C SER A 104 -20.43 37.87 -40.17
N LEU A 105 -19.70 36.77 -40.54
CA LEU A 105 -18.80 36.73 -41.67
C LEU A 105 -19.52 36.60 -43.03
N ALA A 106 -20.82 36.34 -43.02
CA ALA A 106 -21.65 36.13 -44.20
C ALA A 106 -21.11 35.03 -45.13
N GLY A 107 -21.57 34.99 -46.40
CA GLY A 107 -21.11 34.07 -47.43
C GLY A 107 -22.05 32.90 -47.73
N PHE A 108 -21.77 32.16 -48.79
CA PHE A 108 -22.65 31.14 -49.37
C PHE A 108 -23.05 30.03 -48.36
N THR A 109 -22.15 29.60 -47.49
CA THR A 109 -22.36 28.53 -46.51
C THR A 109 -22.63 29.05 -45.10
N ALA A 110 -22.93 30.38 -44.91
CA ALA A 110 -23.07 30.95 -43.55
C ALA A 110 -24.19 30.31 -42.75
N VAL A 111 -25.37 30.08 -43.34
CA VAL A 111 -26.53 29.50 -42.67
C VAL A 111 -26.32 28.05 -42.29
N PRO A 112 -25.99 27.11 -43.18
CA PRO A 112 -25.78 25.70 -42.85
C PRO A 112 -24.63 25.50 -41.83
N CYS A 113 -23.55 26.26 -41.99
CA CYS A 113 -22.42 26.21 -41.05
C CYS A 113 -22.80 26.68 -39.63
N ALA A 114 -23.50 27.79 -39.48
CA ALA A 114 -23.96 28.28 -38.18
C ALA A 114 -24.93 27.29 -37.53
N THR A 115 -25.85 26.72 -38.33
CA THR A 115 -26.79 25.70 -37.84
C THR A 115 -26.07 24.45 -37.36
N ALA A 116 -25.14 23.93 -38.16
CA ALA A 116 -24.34 22.75 -37.80
C ALA A 116 -23.58 22.93 -36.48
N THR A 117 -22.97 24.14 -36.28
CA THR A 117 -22.22 24.47 -35.06
C THR A 117 -23.11 24.46 -33.80
N ILE A 118 -24.35 24.99 -33.90
CA ILE A 118 -25.31 24.93 -32.78
C ILE A 118 -25.72 23.46 -32.48
N LEU A 119 -26.04 22.70 -33.54
CA LEU A 119 -26.46 21.31 -33.41
C LEU A 119 -25.33 20.41 -32.85
N ALA A 120 -24.10 20.66 -33.22
CA ALA A 120 -22.93 19.96 -32.71
C ALA A 120 -22.80 20.10 -31.18
N GLY A 121 -22.96 21.30 -30.65
CA GLY A 121 -22.97 21.57 -29.22
C GLY A 121 -24.18 20.98 -28.49
N LEU A 122 -25.36 21.08 -29.07
CA LEU A 122 -26.61 20.56 -28.50
C LEU A 122 -26.57 19.03 -28.43
N PHE A 123 -26.28 18.35 -29.54
CA PHE A 123 -26.25 16.88 -29.60
C PHE A 123 -25.13 16.31 -28.74
N GLY A 124 -23.94 16.94 -28.71
CA GLY A 124 -22.86 16.55 -27.80
C GLY A 124 -23.34 16.61 -26.34
N GLY A 125 -24.07 17.66 -25.97
CA GLY A 125 -24.64 17.80 -24.63
C GLY A 125 -25.76 16.79 -24.31
N LEU A 126 -26.60 16.45 -25.28
CA LEU A 126 -27.64 15.43 -25.12
C LEU A 126 -27.02 14.03 -24.95
N ILE A 127 -25.97 13.71 -25.70
CA ILE A 127 -25.20 12.46 -25.55
C ILE A 127 -24.60 12.38 -24.13
N PHE A 128 -24.02 13.46 -23.63
CA PHE A 128 -23.52 13.53 -22.27
C PHE A 128 -24.61 13.20 -21.22
N LEU A 129 -25.83 13.75 -21.38
CA LEU A 129 -26.94 13.43 -20.50
C LEU A 129 -27.37 11.96 -20.62
N ALA A 130 -27.46 11.44 -21.85
CA ALA A 130 -27.81 10.03 -22.11
C ALA A 130 -26.77 9.05 -21.55
N ALA A 131 -25.49 9.44 -21.51
CA ALA A 131 -24.40 8.68 -20.91
C ALA A 131 -24.33 8.82 -19.37
N GLY A 132 -25.35 9.31 -18.71
CA GLY A 132 -25.40 9.48 -17.26
C GLY A 132 -24.47 10.58 -16.74
N ARG A 133 -24.30 11.65 -17.50
CA ARG A 133 -23.37 12.78 -17.23
C ARG A 133 -21.91 12.35 -17.15
N LYS A 134 -21.53 11.39 -17.96
CA LYS A 134 -20.15 10.91 -18.11
C LYS A 134 -19.70 11.13 -19.54
N PHE A 135 -18.40 11.33 -19.69
CA PHE A 135 -17.79 11.38 -21.01
C PHE A 135 -17.86 9.99 -21.69
N ILE A 136 -18.30 9.94 -22.95
CA ILE A 136 -18.56 8.70 -23.71
C ILE A 136 -17.29 7.94 -24.14
N GLY A 137 -16.10 8.43 -23.75
CA GLY A 137 -14.84 7.86 -24.16
C GLY A 137 -14.40 8.27 -25.55
N MET A 138 -13.19 7.88 -25.90
CA MET A 138 -12.49 8.32 -27.12
C MET A 138 -13.20 7.86 -28.41
N HIS A 139 -13.55 6.57 -28.51
CA HIS A 139 -14.17 6.02 -29.71
C HIS A 139 -15.56 6.62 -29.98
N GLY A 140 -16.37 6.77 -28.92
CA GLY A 140 -17.68 7.40 -29.03
C GLY A 140 -17.61 8.87 -29.48
N ALA A 141 -16.64 9.61 -28.94
CA ALA A 141 -16.43 11.01 -29.26
C ALA A 141 -16.00 11.19 -30.74
N VAL A 142 -15.10 10.37 -31.24
CA VAL A 142 -14.65 10.40 -32.64
C VAL A 142 -15.79 10.02 -33.59
N LEU A 143 -16.55 8.97 -33.28
CA LEU A 143 -17.72 8.56 -34.09
C LEU A 143 -18.77 9.67 -34.15
N PHE A 144 -19.01 10.34 -33.02
CA PHE A 144 -19.89 11.52 -32.97
C PHE A 144 -19.38 12.65 -33.86
N ALA A 145 -18.08 12.96 -33.84
CA ALA A 145 -17.49 14.00 -34.66
C ALA A 145 -17.64 13.71 -36.15
N VAL A 146 -17.37 12.49 -36.58
CA VAL A 146 -17.57 12.06 -37.97
C VAL A 146 -19.05 12.19 -38.38
N GLY A 147 -19.97 11.75 -37.54
CA GLY A 147 -21.39 11.85 -37.82
C GLY A 147 -21.87 13.30 -37.92
N MET A 148 -21.39 14.17 -37.03
CA MET A 148 -21.76 15.59 -37.03
C MET A 148 -21.23 16.32 -38.26
N GLU A 149 -19.96 16.08 -38.66
CA GLU A 149 -19.41 16.70 -39.87
C GLU A 149 -20.08 16.17 -41.17
N THR A 150 -20.43 14.89 -41.20
CA THR A 150 -21.22 14.33 -42.31
C THR A 150 -22.61 15.00 -42.38
N SER A 151 -23.25 15.22 -41.23
CA SER A 151 -24.52 15.93 -41.13
C SER A 151 -24.39 17.40 -41.58
N HIS A 152 -23.27 18.07 -41.25
CA HIS A 152 -22.94 19.41 -41.70
C HIS A 152 -22.87 19.49 -43.22
N MET A 153 -22.21 18.53 -43.86
CA MET A 153 -22.13 18.45 -45.33
C MET A 153 -23.56 18.26 -45.94
N GLY A 154 -24.36 17.40 -45.32
CA GLY A 154 -25.76 17.19 -45.73
C GLY A 154 -26.60 18.47 -45.58
N LEU A 155 -26.44 19.23 -44.51
CA LEU A 155 -27.11 20.53 -44.34
C LEU A 155 -26.68 21.57 -45.38
N THR A 156 -25.41 21.55 -45.80
CA THR A 156 -24.89 22.42 -46.84
C THR A 156 -25.56 22.15 -48.18
N LEU A 157 -25.66 20.85 -48.56
CA LEU A 157 -26.36 20.44 -49.77
C LEU A 157 -27.86 20.75 -49.76
N LEU A 158 -28.48 20.70 -48.58
CA LEU A 158 -29.91 20.93 -48.41
C LEU A 158 -30.28 22.42 -48.49
N LEU A 159 -29.48 23.29 -47.84
CA LEU A 159 -29.81 24.72 -47.60
C LEU A 159 -29.17 25.67 -48.60
N CYS A 160 -28.07 25.33 -49.27
CA CYS A 160 -27.43 26.22 -50.23
C CYS A 160 -28.03 26.06 -51.64
N ARG A 161 -28.12 27.18 -52.38
CA ARG A 161 -28.56 27.21 -53.78
C ARG A 161 -27.68 28.17 -54.56
N PRO A 162 -27.28 27.84 -55.83
CA PRO A 162 -27.67 26.67 -56.58
C PRO A 162 -26.99 25.38 -56.05
N PHE A 163 -27.62 24.19 -56.27
CA PHE A 163 -27.20 22.91 -55.78
C PHE A 163 -25.82 22.48 -56.33
N GLU A 164 -25.54 22.73 -57.61
CA GLU A 164 -24.29 22.38 -58.25
C GLU A 164 -23.09 23.06 -57.56
N GLN A 165 -23.20 24.34 -57.21
CA GLN A 165 -22.16 25.03 -56.46
C GLN A 165 -22.02 24.44 -55.02
N ALA A 166 -23.12 24.08 -54.39
CA ALA A 166 -23.07 23.45 -53.06
C ALA A 166 -22.37 22.08 -53.09
N LEU A 167 -22.61 21.29 -54.18
CA LEU A 167 -21.98 20.01 -54.38
C LEU A 167 -20.47 20.14 -54.58
N GLU A 168 -20.05 21.07 -55.45
CA GLU A 168 -18.63 21.33 -55.71
C GLU A 168 -17.89 21.77 -54.43
N VAL A 169 -18.50 22.59 -53.61
CA VAL A 169 -17.95 22.97 -52.29
C VAL A 169 -17.83 21.77 -51.38
N VAL A 170 -18.88 20.95 -51.24
CA VAL A 170 -18.87 19.77 -50.35
C VAL A 170 -17.82 18.74 -50.81
N GLU A 171 -17.71 18.45 -52.10
CA GLU A 171 -16.68 17.55 -52.63
C GLU A 171 -15.27 18.05 -52.31
N GLY A 172 -15.03 19.38 -52.32
CA GLY A 172 -13.74 19.97 -52.02
C GLY A 172 -13.36 19.97 -50.54
N VAL A 173 -14.33 20.12 -49.62
CA VAL A 173 -14.04 20.34 -48.20
C VAL A 173 -14.43 19.19 -47.27
N ALA A 174 -15.30 18.25 -47.67
CA ALA A 174 -15.86 17.24 -46.78
C ALA A 174 -14.77 16.37 -46.13
N PHE A 175 -13.90 15.77 -46.93
CA PHE A 175 -12.86 14.89 -46.42
C PHE A 175 -11.88 15.60 -45.49
N PRO A 176 -11.27 16.75 -45.84
CA PRO A 176 -10.39 17.50 -44.95
C PRO A 176 -11.07 17.91 -43.62
N MET A 177 -12.32 18.37 -43.65
CA MET A 177 -13.06 18.81 -42.47
C MET A 177 -13.38 17.64 -41.53
N ILE A 178 -13.87 16.52 -42.08
CA ILE A 178 -14.16 15.31 -41.29
C ILE A 178 -12.87 14.85 -40.56
N VAL A 179 -11.77 14.75 -41.30
CA VAL A 179 -10.49 14.28 -40.72
C VAL A 179 -9.97 15.26 -39.66
N ALA A 180 -10.00 16.58 -39.92
CA ALA A 180 -9.49 17.58 -39.02
C ALA A 180 -10.31 17.65 -37.72
N ASN A 181 -11.65 17.67 -37.80
CA ASN A 181 -12.53 17.68 -36.63
C ASN A 181 -12.47 16.38 -35.84
N ALA A 182 -12.46 15.22 -36.53
CA ALA A 182 -12.29 13.92 -35.87
C ALA A 182 -10.96 13.81 -35.12
N THR A 183 -9.86 14.31 -35.72
CA THR A 183 -8.53 14.35 -35.09
C THR A 183 -8.53 15.29 -33.88
N GLY A 184 -9.12 16.46 -33.99
CA GLY A 184 -9.25 17.43 -32.89
C GLY A 184 -10.05 16.85 -31.72
N VAL A 185 -11.20 16.20 -31.98
CA VAL A 185 -12.02 15.54 -30.97
C VAL A 185 -11.25 14.35 -30.35
N PHE A 186 -10.52 13.56 -31.15
CA PHE A 186 -9.67 12.49 -30.65
C PHE A 186 -8.64 13.01 -29.64
N ILE A 187 -7.93 14.09 -29.95
CA ILE A 187 -6.93 14.71 -29.08
C ILE A 187 -7.58 15.13 -27.74
N PHE A 188 -8.70 15.87 -27.79
CA PHE A 188 -9.41 16.24 -26.58
C PHE A 188 -9.89 15.03 -25.79
N ALA A 189 -10.46 14.04 -26.45
CA ALA A 189 -10.93 12.80 -25.83
C ALA A 189 -9.80 12.03 -25.16
N PHE A 190 -8.63 11.98 -25.78
CA PHE A 190 -7.43 11.36 -25.23
C PHE A 190 -6.94 12.10 -23.96
N ILE A 191 -6.87 13.45 -24.01
CA ILE A 191 -6.46 14.27 -22.85
C ILE A 191 -7.47 14.13 -21.70
N ILE A 192 -8.77 14.16 -22.00
CA ILE A 192 -9.83 13.97 -20.98
C ILE A 192 -9.75 12.56 -20.38
N GLY A 193 -9.59 11.54 -21.21
CA GLY A 193 -9.44 10.15 -20.77
C GLY A 193 -8.26 9.97 -19.82
N ASN A 194 -7.09 10.48 -20.21
CA ASN A 194 -5.90 10.43 -19.35
C ASN A 194 -6.11 11.17 -18.03
N LEU A 195 -6.77 12.35 -18.05
CA LEU A 195 -7.06 13.10 -16.84
C LEU A 195 -7.99 12.34 -15.88
N ILE A 196 -9.00 11.65 -16.42
CA ILE A 196 -9.92 10.80 -15.62
C ILE A 196 -9.15 9.64 -15.00
N THR A 197 -8.34 8.93 -15.78
CA THR A 197 -7.52 7.80 -15.30
C THR A 197 -6.52 8.26 -14.24
N GLU A 198 -5.79 9.36 -14.47
CA GLU A 198 -4.84 9.94 -13.50
C GLU A 198 -5.51 10.19 -12.14
N ARG A 199 -6.71 10.76 -12.15
CA ARG A 199 -7.47 11.06 -10.93
C ARG A 199 -7.95 9.81 -10.21
N GLN A 200 -8.44 8.81 -10.96
CA GLN A 200 -8.88 7.55 -10.37
C GLN A 200 -7.71 6.83 -9.69
N THR A 201 -6.59 6.68 -10.38
CA THR A 201 -5.38 6.05 -9.83
C THR A 201 -4.87 6.78 -8.59
N LYS A 202 -4.91 8.13 -8.60
CA LYS A 202 -4.51 8.91 -7.43
C LYS A 202 -5.43 8.68 -6.24
N ALA A 203 -6.74 8.71 -6.45
CA ALA A 203 -7.73 8.47 -5.39
C ALA A 203 -7.60 7.06 -4.78
N GLU A 204 -7.41 6.02 -5.63
CA GLU A 204 -7.18 4.65 -5.19
C GLU A 204 -5.90 4.53 -4.35
N ARG A 205 -4.81 5.15 -4.81
CA ARG A 205 -3.54 5.18 -4.08
C ARG A 205 -3.67 5.87 -2.72
N ASP A 206 -4.33 7.01 -2.66
CA ASP A 206 -4.49 7.78 -1.42
C ASP A 206 -5.35 7.00 -0.40
N THR A 207 -6.38 6.28 -0.87
CA THR A 207 -7.18 5.36 -0.05
C THR A 207 -6.33 4.20 0.49
N TYR A 208 -5.55 3.56 -0.39
CA TYR A 208 -4.68 2.45 0.00
C TYR A 208 -3.62 2.86 1.04
N LEU A 209 -3.00 4.04 0.86
CA LEU A 209 -2.04 4.57 1.83
C LEU A 209 -2.68 4.83 3.20
N SER A 210 -3.88 5.41 3.21
CA SER A 210 -4.62 5.66 4.45
C SER A 210 -4.97 4.36 5.20
N GLU A 211 -5.38 3.31 4.47
CA GLU A 211 -5.64 1.99 5.06
C GLU A 211 -4.37 1.35 5.63
N LEU A 212 -3.25 1.47 4.91
CA LEU A 212 -1.96 0.96 5.37
C LEU A 212 -1.48 1.65 6.65
N GLU A 213 -1.61 2.98 6.71
CA GLU A 213 -1.27 3.76 7.91
C GLU A 213 -2.14 3.36 9.11
N ARG A 214 -3.45 3.16 8.89
CA ARG A 214 -4.35 2.68 9.94
C ARG A 214 -3.94 1.30 10.45
N LYS A 215 -3.66 0.34 9.56
CA LYS A 215 -3.21 -1.00 9.95
C LYS A 215 -1.91 -0.97 10.74
N LYS A 216 -0.95 -0.13 10.33
CA LYS A 216 0.31 0.05 11.08
C LYS A 216 0.07 0.64 12.48
N ALA A 217 -0.85 1.58 12.61
CA ALA A 217 -1.21 2.15 13.91
C ALA A 217 -1.87 1.12 14.83
N GLU A 218 -2.78 0.28 14.31
CA GLU A 218 -3.41 -0.81 15.06
C GLU A 218 -2.38 -1.85 15.55
N LEU A 219 -1.43 -2.23 14.67
CA LEU A 219 -0.35 -3.16 15.05
C LEU A 219 0.61 -2.57 16.09
N ARG A 220 0.88 -1.26 16.02
CA ARG A 220 1.70 -0.57 17.03
C ARG A 220 1.02 -0.61 18.42
N ILE A 221 -0.29 -0.40 18.47
CA ILE A 221 -1.06 -0.55 19.73
C ILE A 221 -0.98 -1.99 20.23
N ALA A 222 -1.11 -2.99 19.35
CA ALA A 222 -0.96 -4.39 19.72
C ALA A 222 0.44 -4.70 20.27
N HIS A 223 1.49 -4.13 19.69
CA HIS A 223 2.86 -4.20 20.19
C HIS A 223 2.98 -3.63 21.62
N ASP A 224 2.48 -2.42 21.84
CA ASP A 224 2.56 -1.78 23.16
C ASP A 224 1.82 -2.60 24.23
N ILE A 225 0.67 -3.18 23.89
CA ILE A 225 -0.07 -4.10 24.76
C ILE A 225 0.75 -5.36 25.04
N GLN A 226 1.33 -5.99 24.00
CA GLN A 226 2.14 -7.19 24.14
C GLN A 226 3.38 -6.94 25.00
N MET A 227 4.09 -5.86 24.76
CA MET A 227 5.27 -5.48 25.55
C MET A 227 4.92 -5.23 27.02
N SER A 228 3.70 -4.79 27.32
CA SER A 228 3.23 -4.66 28.70
C SER A 228 3.04 -5.99 29.44
N PHE A 229 2.93 -7.10 28.72
CA PHE A 229 2.94 -8.44 29.35
C PHE A 229 4.34 -8.87 29.78
N LEU A 230 5.38 -8.47 29.06
CA LEU A 230 6.75 -8.76 29.48
C LEU A 230 7.13 -7.92 30.69
N PRO A 231 7.98 -8.42 31.59
CA PRO A 231 8.39 -7.63 32.74
C PRO A 231 9.24 -6.43 32.31
N GLU A 232 8.73 -5.21 32.52
CA GLU A 232 9.49 -3.96 32.27
C GLU A 232 10.82 -3.92 33.04
N ARG A 233 10.82 -4.52 34.23
CA ARG A 233 12.01 -4.70 35.05
C ARG A 233 12.00 -6.10 35.62
N LEU A 234 13.10 -6.80 35.46
CA LEU A 234 13.27 -8.07 36.13
C LEU A 234 13.29 -7.86 37.67
N PRO A 235 12.65 -8.74 38.44
CA PRO A 235 12.68 -8.63 39.90
C PRO A 235 14.12 -8.79 40.41
N ALA A 236 14.41 -8.11 41.50
CA ALA A 236 15.65 -8.37 42.21
C ALA A 236 15.54 -9.77 42.88
N VAL A 237 16.37 -10.70 42.46
CA VAL A 237 16.41 -12.06 42.99
C VAL A 237 17.67 -12.22 43.85
N PRO A 238 17.55 -12.51 45.13
CA PRO A 238 18.74 -12.70 45.99
C PRO A 238 19.67 -13.77 45.42
N GLY A 239 20.97 -13.45 45.31
CA GLY A 239 21.98 -14.35 44.77
C GLY A 239 22.04 -14.44 43.23
N PHE A 240 21.28 -13.60 42.50
CA PHE A 240 21.32 -13.57 41.06
C PHE A 240 21.40 -12.14 40.50
N GLU A 241 22.24 -11.93 39.49
CA GLU A 241 22.21 -10.79 38.57
C GLU A 241 21.49 -11.22 37.29
N LEU A 242 20.47 -10.44 36.89
CA LEU A 242 19.58 -10.79 35.79
C LEU A 242 19.62 -9.74 34.69
N ALA A 243 19.60 -10.17 33.44
CA ALA A 243 19.33 -9.32 32.29
C ALA A 243 18.53 -10.13 31.25
N ALA A 244 17.66 -9.45 30.49
CA ALA A 244 16.92 -10.07 29.41
C ALA A 244 16.65 -9.05 28.30
N LEU A 245 16.43 -9.57 27.09
CA LEU A 245 16.06 -8.82 25.90
C LEU A 245 15.06 -9.65 25.09
N SER A 246 14.08 -8.98 24.49
CA SER A 246 13.23 -9.56 23.44
C SER A 246 13.02 -8.51 22.36
N VAL A 247 13.33 -8.87 21.12
CA VAL A 247 13.19 -8.03 19.92
C VAL A 247 12.34 -8.80 18.93
N PRO A 248 11.07 -8.44 18.74
CA PRO A 248 10.21 -9.11 17.78
C PRO A 248 10.69 -8.89 16.34
N ALA A 249 10.55 -9.91 15.47
CA ALA A 249 10.86 -9.83 14.04
C ALA A 249 9.82 -9.03 13.25
N LYS A 250 8.60 -8.96 13.76
CA LYS A 250 7.48 -8.17 13.23
C LYS A 250 7.02 -7.16 14.28
N GLU A 251 5.92 -6.48 13.97
CA GLU A 251 5.34 -5.56 14.95
C GLU A 251 4.98 -6.25 16.28
N VAL A 252 4.61 -7.53 16.23
CA VAL A 252 4.34 -8.37 17.40
C VAL A 252 4.95 -9.75 17.22
N GLY A 253 5.41 -10.38 18.30
CA GLY A 253 6.15 -11.64 18.30
C GLY A 253 5.45 -12.79 19.04
N GLY A 254 6.00 -13.99 18.91
CA GLY A 254 5.60 -15.19 19.64
C GLY A 254 6.41 -15.44 20.91
N ASP A 255 7.62 -14.93 20.95
CA ASP A 255 8.57 -15.12 22.04
C ASP A 255 8.16 -14.41 23.32
N PHE A 256 8.49 -15.02 24.45
CA PHE A 256 8.40 -14.32 25.74
C PHE A 256 9.40 -14.87 26.77
N TYR A 257 9.72 -14.02 27.73
CA TYR A 257 10.41 -14.42 28.96
C TYR A 257 9.62 -13.93 30.18
N ASP A 258 9.82 -14.56 31.33
CA ASP A 258 9.26 -14.11 32.59
C ASP A 258 10.18 -14.49 33.77
N ALA A 259 10.09 -13.73 34.85
CA ALA A 259 10.67 -14.04 36.13
C ALA A 259 9.55 -13.96 37.19
N ILE A 260 9.14 -15.12 37.68
CA ILE A 260 7.93 -15.30 38.53
C ILE A 260 8.36 -15.58 39.94
N PRO A 261 8.10 -14.68 40.90
CA PRO A 261 8.31 -14.98 42.33
C PRO A 261 7.44 -16.16 42.78
N LEU A 262 8.06 -17.18 43.33
CA LEU A 262 7.40 -18.38 43.84
C LEU A 262 7.29 -18.36 45.38
N PRO A 263 6.37 -19.15 45.98
CA PRO A 263 6.32 -19.33 47.41
C PRO A 263 7.65 -19.89 47.98
N GLY A 264 8.03 -19.45 49.16
CA GLY A 264 9.25 -19.90 49.86
C GLY A 264 10.54 -19.21 49.42
N GLY A 265 10.47 -18.02 48.80
CA GLY A 265 11.65 -17.22 48.40
C GLY A 265 12.33 -17.72 47.14
N ARG A 266 11.71 -18.63 46.41
CA ARG A 266 12.17 -19.13 45.09
C ARG A 266 11.71 -18.21 43.96
N THR A 267 12.32 -18.31 42.79
CA THR A 267 11.91 -17.58 41.59
C THR A 267 11.95 -18.54 40.41
N ALA A 268 10.87 -18.54 39.61
CA ALA A 268 10.88 -19.23 38.31
C ALA A 268 11.32 -18.30 37.22
N PHE A 269 12.20 -18.77 36.38
CA PHE A 269 12.63 -18.15 35.12
C PHE A 269 12.04 -18.93 33.95
N VAL A 270 11.49 -18.21 33.01
CA VAL A 270 10.79 -18.78 31.86
C VAL A 270 11.32 -18.11 30.59
N ILE A 271 11.59 -18.93 29.58
CA ILE A 271 11.74 -18.50 28.20
C ILE A 271 10.94 -19.45 27.32
N ALA A 272 10.26 -18.90 26.33
CA ALA A 272 9.40 -19.69 25.47
C ALA A 272 9.28 -19.03 24.08
N ASP A 273 9.03 -19.87 23.08
CA ASP A 273 8.74 -19.48 21.73
C ASP A 273 7.45 -20.16 21.26
N VAL A 274 6.55 -19.37 20.69
CA VAL A 274 5.25 -19.78 20.16
C VAL A 274 5.36 -19.97 18.65
N SER A 275 4.96 -21.15 18.18
CA SER A 275 4.94 -21.46 16.75
C SER A 275 4.18 -20.43 15.91
N GLY A 276 4.78 -20.00 14.79
CA GLY A 276 4.22 -19.00 13.89
C GLY A 276 4.63 -17.57 14.23
N LYS A 277 4.09 -16.58 13.54
CA LYS A 277 4.52 -15.17 13.65
C LYS A 277 3.37 -14.18 13.57
N GLY A 278 3.57 -13.02 14.16
CA GLY A 278 2.61 -11.92 14.10
C GLY A 278 1.45 -12.10 15.08
N VAL A 279 0.29 -11.53 14.78
CA VAL A 279 -0.84 -11.41 15.72
C VAL A 279 -1.32 -12.74 16.30
N PRO A 280 -1.46 -13.84 15.53
CA PRO A 280 -1.85 -15.12 16.12
C PRO A 280 -0.86 -15.63 17.17
N ALA A 281 0.45 -15.57 16.89
CA ALA A 281 1.49 -15.98 17.82
C ALA A 281 1.51 -15.10 19.06
N ALA A 282 1.35 -13.79 18.90
CA ALA A 282 1.28 -12.83 20.00
C ALA A 282 0.10 -13.08 20.95
N LEU A 283 -1.07 -13.42 20.42
CA LEU A 283 -2.23 -13.76 21.26
C LEU A 283 -2.03 -15.09 22.02
N PHE A 284 -1.45 -16.08 21.34
CA PHE A 284 -1.17 -17.38 21.95
C PHE A 284 -0.05 -17.26 23.00
N MET A 285 0.93 -16.40 22.77
CA MET A 285 1.95 -16.02 23.76
C MET A 285 1.32 -15.46 25.04
N ALA A 286 0.41 -14.47 24.90
CA ALA A 286 -0.25 -13.85 26.05
C ALA A 286 -1.07 -14.87 26.86
N LEU A 287 -1.79 -15.78 26.20
CA LEU A 287 -2.51 -16.89 26.81
C LEU A 287 -1.52 -17.81 27.55
N SER A 288 -0.52 -18.32 26.86
CA SER A 288 0.45 -19.29 27.38
C SER A 288 1.20 -18.73 28.60
N ARG A 289 1.68 -17.49 28.50
CA ARG A 289 2.34 -16.81 29.62
C ARG A 289 1.42 -16.65 30.83
N THR A 290 0.16 -16.28 30.62
CA THR A 290 -0.81 -16.08 31.70
C THR A 290 -1.11 -17.41 32.41
N VAL A 291 -1.33 -18.48 31.65
CA VAL A 291 -1.58 -19.83 32.16
C VAL A 291 -0.37 -20.35 32.94
N LEU A 292 0.85 -20.20 32.40
CA LEU A 292 2.10 -20.59 33.08
C LEU A 292 2.27 -19.83 34.40
N ARG A 293 2.07 -18.52 34.39
CA ARG A 293 2.21 -17.69 35.60
C ARG A 293 1.22 -18.10 36.67
N ALA A 294 -0.03 -18.34 36.31
CA ALA A 294 -1.07 -18.78 37.24
C ALA A 294 -0.74 -20.14 37.88
N ASN A 295 -0.29 -21.09 37.08
CA ASN A 295 0.07 -22.44 37.56
C ASN A 295 1.36 -22.45 38.39
N SER A 296 2.32 -21.56 38.10
CA SER A 296 3.57 -21.43 38.85
C SER A 296 3.34 -20.93 40.30
N LEU A 297 2.31 -20.15 40.56
CA LEU A 297 2.00 -19.61 41.88
C LEU A 297 1.39 -20.64 42.84
N VAL A 298 0.92 -21.76 42.32
CA VAL A 298 0.41 -22.86 43.16
C VAL A 298 1.58 -23.69 43.66
N PRO A 299 1.67 -23.98 45.00
CA PRO A 299 2.76 -24.78 45.58
C PRO A 299 2.76 -26.21 45.00
N ARG A 300 3.65 -26.50 44.07
CA ARG A 300 3.85 -27.81 43.42
C ARG A 300 5.26 -27.93 42.85
N SER A 301 5.58 -29.10 42.30
CA SER A 301 6.83 -29.30 41.55
C SER A 301 6.83 -28.51 40.25
N ALA A 302 8.03 -28.28 39.64
CA ALA A 302 8.15 -27.64 38.34
C ALA A 302 7.43 -28.47 37.26
N ARG A 303 7.63 -29.80 37.30
CA ARG A 303 6.96 -30.76 36.40
C ARG A 303 5.45 -30.68 36.46
N ASP A 304 4.83 -30.62 37.66
CA ASP A 304 3.38 -30.57 37.83
C ASP A 304 2.82 -29.25 37.38
N ALA A 305 3.53 -28.14 37.60
CA ALA A 305 3.13 -26.81 37.11
C ALA A 305 3.08 -26.77 35.58
N ILE A 306 4.07 -27.35 34.89
CA ILE A 306 4.13 -27.38 33.42
C ILE A 306 3.10 -28.37 32.85
N ARG A 307 2.88 -29.52 33.47
CA ARG A 307 1.84 -30.46 33.03
C ARG A 307 0.45 -29.86 33.08
N GLU A 308 0.09 -29.21 34.16
CA GLU A 308 -1.21 -28.53 34.28
C GLU A 308 -1.36 -27.35 33.30
N ALA A 309 -0.28 -26.58 33.12
CA ALA A 309 -0.27 -25.50 32.11
C ALA A 309 -0.44 -26.07 30.69
N ASN A 310 0.23 -27.17 30.37
CA ASN A 310 0.09 -27.83 29.06
C ASN A 310 -1.34 -28.30 28.82
N MET A 311 -1.99 -28.91 29.80
CA MET A 311 -3.37 -29.38 29.66
C MET A 311 -4.31 -28.22 29.26
N LEU A 312 -4.20 -27.07 29.94
CA LEU A 312 -5.01 -25.88 29.64
C LEU A 312 -4.65 -25.27 28.28
N ILE A 313 -3.36 -25.16 27.95
CA ILE A 313 -2.89 -24.61 26.67
C ILE A 313 -3.35 -25.51 25.51
N ALA A 314 -3.30 -26.84 25.66
CA ALA A 314 -3.68 -27.78 24.63
C ALA A 314 -5.20 -27.80 24.35
N GLU A 315 -6.04 -27.51 25.34
CA GLU A 315 -7.49 -27.34 25.15
C GLU A 315 -7.81 -26.14 24.25
N ASP A 316 -7.00 -25.06 24.33
CA ASP A 316 -7.19 -23.83 23.56
C ASP A 316 -6.39 -23.81 22.26
N ALA A 317 -5.44 -24.73 22.05
CA ALA A 317 -4.57 -24.83 20.87
C ALA A 317 -5.28 -25.37 19.60
N LYS A 318 -6.55 -24.98 19.38
CA LYS A 318 -7.39 -25.46 18.25
C LYS A 318 -6.85 -25.10 16.86
N SER A 319 -5.91 -24.16 16.78
CA SER A 319 -5.27 -23.70 15.54
C SER A 319 -4.03 -24.50 15.14
N GLY A 320 -3.65 -25.56 15.89
CA GLY A 320 -2.41 -26.30 15.70
C GLY A 320 -1.16 -25.55 16.16
N MET A 321 -1.32 -24.47 16.91
CA MET A 321 -0.22 -23.73 17.52
C MET A 321 0.32 -24.47 18.74
N PHE A 322 1.62 -24.35 18.96
CA PHE A 322 2.33 -24.96 20.07
C PHE A 322 3.34 -23.99 20.67
N VAL A 323 3.89 -24.32 21.83
CA VAL A 323 4.90 -23.54 22.52
C VAL A 323 6.09 -24.43 22.88
N THR A 324 7.29 -24.01 22.52
CA THR A 324 8.52 -24.52 23.11
C THR A 324 8.80 -23.75 24.39
N LEU A 325 9.15 -24.43 25.47
CA LEU A 325 9.30 -23.80 26.78
C LEU A 325 10.48 -24.35 27.58
N PHE A 326 11.26 -23.44 28.16
CA PHE A 326 12.13 -23.73 29.26
C PHE A 326 11.65 -23.04 30.52
N TYR A 327 11.45 -23.80 31.59
CA TYR A 327 11.03 -23.34 32.91
C TYR A 327 12.04 -23.78 33.96
N ALA A 328 12.55 -22.89 34.78
CA ALA A 328 13.50 -23.19 35.82
C ALA A 328 13.19 -22.48 37.13
N ALA A 329 13.02 -23.24 38.21
CA ALA A 329 12.82 -22.71 39.56
C ALA A 329 14.16 -22.67 40.30
N ALA A 330 14.66 -21.46 40.55
CA ALA A 330 15.86 -21.25 41.37
C ALA A 330 15.51 -21.24 42.84
N ASP A 331 16.29 -21.95 43.62
CA ASP A 331 16.27 -21.96 45.08
C ASP A 331 17.59 -21.37 45.60
N PRO A 332 17.63 -20.09 45.98
CA PRO A 332 18.85 -19.43 46.45
C PRO A 332 19.38 -20.04 47.78
N ALA A 333 18.46 -20.54 48.64
CA ALA A 333 18.86 -21.09 49.91
C ALA A 333 19.63 -22.41 49.76
N ASN A 334 19.20 -23.26 48.82
CA ASN A 334 19.83 -24.55 48.55
C ASN A 334 20.87 -24.47 47.39
N LYS A 335 21.02 -23.31 46.75
CA LYS A 335 21.85 -23.07 45.58
C LYS A 335 21.58 -24.09 44.45
N THR A 336 20.32 -24.30 44.17
CA THR A 336 19.89 -25.26 43.14
C THR A 336 18.96 -24.62 42.16
N LEU A 337 18.97 -25.15 40.93
CA LEU A 337 18.03 -24.86 39.85
C LEU A 337 17.32 -26.13 39.43
N THR A 338 16.03 -26.21 39.67
CA THR A 338 15.18 -27.31 39.19
C THR A 338 14.45 -26.87 37.91
N TYR A 339 14.61 -27.63 36.82
CA TYR A 339 14.08 -27.20 35.53
C TYR A 339 13.26 -28.24 34.80
N VAL A 340 12.41 -27.80 33.91
CA VAL A 340 11.69 -28.55 32.88
C VAL A 340 11.99 -27.89 31.54
N ASN A 341 12.46 -28.69 30.59
CA ASN A 341 12.62 -28.23 29.21
C ASN A 341 11.61 -28.97 28.31
N ALA A 342 10.61 -28.28 27.88
CA ALA A 342 9.53 -28.77 27.03
C ALA A 342 9.80 -28.43 25.56
N GLY A 343 10.79 -29.11 24.97
CA GLY A 343 11.15 -28.98 23.55
C GLY A 343 11.79 -27.66 23.14
N HIS A 344 12.27 -26.87 24.09
CA HIS A 344 12.95 -25.60 23.83
C HIS A 344 14.46 -25.80 23.60
N ASN A 345 15.10 -24.83 22.95
CA ASN A 345 16.56 -24.78 22.77
C ASN A 345 17.24 -24.99 24.13
N PRO A 346 18.19 -25.96 24.24
CA PRO A 346 18.81 -26.24 25.51
C PRO A 346 19.59 -25.03 26.06
N PRO A 347 19.21 -24.45 27.21
CA PRO A 347 19.99 -23.38 27.82
C PRO A 347 21.42 -23.79 28.10
N LEU A 348 22.33 -22.82 28.07
CA LEU A 348 23.76 -23.02 28.22
C LEU A 348 24.20 -22.56 29.63
N LEU A 349 24.67 -23.53 30.45
CA LEU A 349 25.22 -23.25 31.76
C LEU A 349 26.74 -23.17 31.70
N PHE A 350 27.29 -21.96 31.79
CA PHE A 350 28.71 -21.68 31.88
C PHE A 350 29.14 -21.77 33.34
N ARG A 351 30.06 -22.67 33.66
CA ARG A 351 30.60 -22.88 34.99
C ARG A 351 31.69 -21.84 35.32
N SER A 352 31.73 -21.40 36.55
CA SER A 352 32.76 -20.48 37.05
C SER A 352 34.17 -21.00 36.91
N GLY A 353 34.36 -22.33 36.92
CA GLY A 353 35.62 -22.99 36.67
C GLY A 353 36.10 -23.02 35.21
N GLY A 354 35.34 -22.45 34.29
CA GLY A 354 35.60 -22.45 32.85
C GLY A 354 35.25 -23.81 32.18
N GLY A 355 35.60 -23.89 30.89
CA GLY A 355 35.26 -25.03 30.04
C GLY A 355 34.07 -24.80 29.11
N ARG A 356 33.68 -25.81 28.34
CA ARG A 356 32.47 -25.71 27.51
C ARG A 356 31.23 -25.70 28.37
N PRO A 357 30.18 -24.91 27.98
CA PRO A 357 28.95 -24.84 28.75
C PRO A 357 28.22 -26.19 28.75
N VAL A 358 27.51 -26.45 29.84
CA VAL A 358 26.63 -27.61 29.99
C VAL A 358 25.27 -27.26 29.37
N ARG A 359 24.76 -28.10 28.46
CA ARG A 359 23.43 -27.95 27.88
C ARG A 359 22.38 -28.55 28.79
N LEU A 360 21.38 -27.78 29.21
CA LEU A 360 20.24 -28.27 29.98
C LEU A 360 19.19 -28.87 29.01
N LYS A 361 19.28 -30.19 28.84
CA LYS A 361 18.56 -30.92 27.79
C LYS A 361 17.06 -31.02 28.02
N GLY A 362 16.31 -31.39 26.98
CA GLY A 362 14.88 -31.62 27.00
C GLY A 362 14.43 -32.68 27.98
N THR A 363 13.39 -32.40 28.74
CA THR A 363 12.77 -33.32 29.71
C THR A 363 11.32 -33.67 29.35
N GLY A 364 10.81 -33.14 28.23
CA GLY A 364 9.45 -33.34 27.72
C GLY A 364 9.29 -32.86 26.30
N ILE A 365 8.06 -32.95 25.78
CA ILE A 365 7.68 -32.46 24.46
C ILE A 365 7.13 -31.01 24.56
N ILE A 366 6.98 -30.35 23.42
CA ILE A 366 6.39 -29.01 23.30
C ILE A 366 4.97 -28.95 23.87
N LEU A 367 4.56 -27.80 24.39
CA LEU A 367 3.21 -27.58 24.96
C LEU A 367 2.19 -27.35 23.83
N GLY A 368 0.93 -27.72 24.13
CA GLY A 368 -0.19 -27.44 23.24
C GLY A 368 -0.50 -28.54 22.21
N VAL A 369 0.31 -29.62 22.15
CA VAL A 369 0.13 -30.70 21.17
C VAL A 369 -0.59 -31.90 21.75
N MET A 370 -0.21 -32.33 22.96
CA MET A 370 -0.78 -33.50 23.65
C MET A 370 -1.17 -33.10 25.08
N PRO A 371 -2.50 -33.02 25.39
CA PRO A 371 -2.94 -32.64 26.74
C PRO A 371 -2.37 -33.51 27.87
N GLU A 372 -2.19 -34.82 27.62
CA GLU A 372 -1.72 -35.79 28.59
C GLU A 372 -0.19 -35.95 28.58
N ALA A 373 0.56 -35.01 27.97
CA ALA A 373 2.02 -35.11 27.93
C ALA A 373 2.63 -35.10 29.33
N GLU A 374 3.58 -36.01 29.51
CA GLU A 374 4.35 -36.11 30.75
C GLU A 374 5.67 -35.37 30.61
N TYR A 375 6.08 -34.71 31.70
CA TYR A 375 7.32 -33.94 31.76
C TYR A 375 8.21 -34.48 32.85
N GLY A 376 9.51 -34.59 32.59
CA GLY A 376 10.51 -34.80 33.61
C GLY A 376 10.96 -33.46 34.23
N GLU A 377 11.56 -33.56 35.41
CA GLU A 377 12.31 -32.42 35.98
C GLU A 377 13.71 -32.85 36.37
N GLU A 378 14.67 -31.97 36.17
CA GLU A 378 16.08 -32.19 36.57
C GLU A 378 16.53 -31.05 37.45
N THR A 379 17.48 -31.36 38.35
CA THR A 379 18.05 -30.36 39.27
C THR A 379 19.57 -30.30 39.11
N VAL A 380 20.06 -29.07 38.98
CA VAL A 380 21.50 -28.78 38.92
C VAL A 380 21.91 -27.91 40.11
N ALA A 381 23.06 -28.20 40.68
CA ALA A 381 23.66 -27.35 41.71
C ALA A 381 24.28 -26.10 41.00
N LEU A 382 24.18 -24.93 41.65
CA LEU A 382 24.74 -23.67 41.21
C LEU A 382 25.85 -23.22 42.13
N GLU A 383 26.91 -22.66 41.54
CA GLU A 383 28.05 -22.07 42.27
C GLU A 383 28.17 -20.59 41.97
N SER A 384 28.74 -19.81 42.87
CA SER A 384 28.97 -18.38 42.62
C SER A 384 29.87 -18.22 41.42
N GLY A 385 29.48 -17.32 40.51
CA GLY A 385 30.14 -17.08 39.20
C GLY A 385 29.59 -17.92 38.04
N ASP A 386 28.70 -18.89 38.32
CA ASP A 386 28.01 -19.60 37.23
C ASP A 386 27.08 -18.66 36.46
N LEU A 387 26.99 -18.85 35.14
CA LEU A 387 26.13 -18.08 34.27
C LEU A 387 25.24 -19.01 33.43
N LEU A 388 23.94 -18.82 33.53
CA LEU A 388 22.97 -19.52 32.71
C LEU A 388 22.46 -18.56 31.62
N LEU A 389 22.61 -18.98 30.36
CA LEU A 389 22.06 -18.32 29.17
C LEU A 389 20.85 -19.08 28.66
N LEU A 390 19.72 -18.42 28.61
CA LEU A 390 18.50 -18.89 27.97
C LEU A 390 18.33 -18.09 26.67
N TYR A 391 17.93 -18.75 25.59
CA TYR A 391 17.78 -18.09 24.27
C TYR A 391 16.78 -18.84 23.38
N THR A 392 16.15 -18.12 22.48
CA THR A 392 15.29 -18.68 21.44
C THR A 392 16.08 -18.91 20.15
N ASP A 393 15.54 -19.72 19.24
CA ASP A 393 16.19 -20.11 17.99
C ASP A 393 16.47 -18.93 17.05
N GLY A 394 15.69 -17.85 17.12
CA GLY A 394 15.94 -16.63 16.34
C GLY A 394 17.35 -16.05 16.50
N ILE A 395 18.05 -16.35 17.62
CA ILE A 395 19.45 -16.00 17.79
C ILE A 395 20.36 -16.90 16.93
N THR A 396 20.19 -18.19 17.04
CA THR A 396 21.06 -19.17 16.35
C THR A 396 20.72 -19.34 14.87
N GLU A 397 19.48 -19.07 14.49
CA GLU A 397 18.99 -19.16 13.12
C GLU A 397 19.07 -17.83 12.36
N ALA A 398 19.55 -16.75 12.99
CA ALA A 398 19.84 -15.50 12.29
C ALA A 398 20.78 -15.75 11.11
N ILE A 399 20.43 -15.26 9.92
CA ILE A 399 21.17 -15.49 8.67
C ILE A 399 21.94 -14.25 8.24
N ASN A 400 23.06 -14.49 7.55
CA ASN A 400 23.83 -13.45 6.87
C ASN A 400 23.49 -13.41 5.36
N PRO A 401 24.01 -12.43 4.58
CA PRO A 401 23.81 -12.36 3.13
C PRO A 401 24.24 -13.60 2.33
N ASP A 402 25.09 -14.44 2.90
CA ASP A 402 25.54 -15.70 2.30
C ASP A 402 24.66 -16.90 2.70
N GLU A 403 23.50 -16.65 3.35
CA GLU A 403 22.55 -17.65 3.87
C GLU A 403 23.14 -18.58 4.95
N GLU A 404 24.24 -18.21 5.59
CA GLU A 404 24.79 -18.95 6.73
C GLU A 404 24.05 -18.56 8.00
N GLN A 405 23.83 -19.55 8.90
CA GLN A 405 23.26 -19.28 10.22
C GLN A 405 24.33 -18.82 11.21
N PHE A 406 23.93 -17.94 12.14
CA PHE A 406 24.80 -17.50 13.26
C PHE A 406 25.31 -18.72 14.06
N GLY A 407 24.44 -19.62 14.44
CA GLY A 407 24.75 -20.88 15.07
C GLY A 407 25.12 -20.79 16.55
N GLU A 408 25.02 -21.91 17.25
CA GLU A 408 25.29 -22.01 18.67
C GLU A 408 26.78 -21.80 19.02
N GLU A 409 27.70 -22.18 18.14
CA GLU A 409 29.15 -22.02 18.44
C GLU A 409 29.54 -20.54 18.52
N ARG A 410 29.06 -19.66 17.59
CA ARG A 410 29.29 -18.22 17.66
C ARG A 410 28.64 -17.60 18.92
N LEU A 411 27.44 -18.07 19.31
CA LEU A 411 26.81 -17.67 20.55
C LEU A 411 27.67 -18.01 21.76
N ILE A 412 28.18 -19.24 21.83
CA ILE A 412 29.06 -19.68 22.90
C ILE A 412 30.36 -18.86 22.96
N GLU A 413 30.99 -18.58 21.81
CA GLU A 413 32.19 -17.76 21.71
C GLU A 413 31.94 -16.34 22.21
N THR A 414 30.84 -15.70 21.78
CA THR A 414 30.45 -14.34 22.19
C THR A 414 30.27 -14.24 23.70
N VAL A 415 29.55 -15.21 24.30
CA VAL A 415 29.30 -15.23 25.75
C VAL A 415 30.58 -15.54 26.51
N THR A 416 31.37 -16.51 26.05
CA THR A 416 32.65 -16.87 26.70
C THR A 416 33.63 -15.69 26.75
N GLY A 417 33.69 -14.89 25.67
CA GLY A 417 34.49 -13.65 25.60
C GLY A 417 33.96 -12.50 26.47
N SER A 418 32.85 -12.71 27.20
CA SER A 418 32.17 -11.67 27.97
C SER A 418 31.81 -12.10 29.40
N LEU A 419 32.28 -13.28 29.86
CA LEU A 419 31.94 -13.83 31.18
C LEU A 419 32.34 -12.93 32.37
N ASP A 420 33.28 -12.03 32.18
CA ASP A 420 33.74 -11.05 33.18
C ASP A 420 32.87 -9.78 33.23
N ARG A 421 31.94 -9.62 32.30
CA ARG A 421 31.10 -8.42 32.14
C ARG A 421 29.78 -8.57 32.89
N PRO A 422 29.13 -7.44 33.25
CA PRO A 422 27.76 -7.44 33.78
C PRO A 422 26.77 -8.17 32.85
N SER A 423 25.72 -8.78 33.44
CA SER A 423 24.72 -9.54 32.66
C SER A 423 24.05 -8.69 31.58
N THR A 424 23.84 -7.41 31.81
CA THR A 424 23.29 -6.46 30.82
C THR A 424 24.23 -6.27 29.61
N GLU A 425 25.54 -6.16 29.84
CA GLU A 425 26.52 -6.03 28.77
C GLU A 425 26.64 -7.31 27.94
N ILE A 426 26.47 -8.50 28.56
CA ILE A 426 26.45 -9.77 27.84
C ILE A 426 25.27 -9.84 26.88
N VAL A 427 24.08 -9.44 27.35
CA VAL A 427 22.86 -9.38 26.51
C VAL A 427 23.07 -8.45 25.33
N ASP A 428 23.61 -7.24 25.56
CA ASP A 428 23.87 -6.29 24.47
C ASP A 428 24.89 -6.82 23.46
N ARG A 429 25.97 -7.46 23.93
CA ARG A 429 26.99 -8.06 23.06
C ARG A 429 26.47 -9.19 22.18
N VAL A 430 25.59 -10.05 22.73
CA VAL A 430 24.97 -11.10 21.92
C VAL A 430 24.07 -10.48 20.84
N ARG A 431 23.23 -9.51 21.22
CA ARG A 431 22.41 -8.77 20.25
C ARG A 431 23.26 -8.14 19.14
N ASP A 432 24.28 -7.39 19.52
CA ASP A 432 25.13 -6.67 18.57
C ASP A 432 25.91 -7.64 17.66
N ALA A 433 26.38 -8.79 18.19
CA ALA A 433 27.03 -9.82 17.39
C ALA A 433 26.08 -10.46 16.36
N VAL A 434 24.83 -10.71 16.73
CA VAL A 434 23.81 -11.20 15.79
C VAL A 434 23.50 -10.16 14.73
N MET A 435 23.32 -8.91 15.12
CA MET A 435 23.03 -7.81 14.17
C MET A 435 24.21 -7.55 13.22
N GLU A 436 25.45 -7.58 13.71
CA GLU A 436 26.65 -7.43 12.88
C GLU A 436 26.80 -8.59 11.88
N PHE A 437 26.49 -9.82 12.32
CA PHE A 437 26.53 -11.00 11.47
C PHE A 437 25.47 -10.98 10.36
N SER A 438 24.25 -10.55 10.69
CA SER A 438 23.15 -10.47 9.71
C SER A 438 23.28 -9.29 8.75
N GLY A 439 23.98 -8.21 9.11
CA GLY A 439 24.16 -7.04 8.25
C GLY A 439 22.82 -6.41 7.85
N ASP A 440 22.57 -6.30 6.55
CA ASP A 440 21.35 -5.70 5.99
C ASP A 440 20.19 -6.72 5.82
N GLU A 441 20.38 -8.00 6.18
CA GLU A 441 19.33 -9.01 6.08
C GLU A 441 18.23 -8.73 7.11
N PRO A 442 16.95 -8.81 6.69
CA PRO A 442 15.84 -8.65 7.61
C PRO A 442 15.84 -9.72 8.71
N GLN A 443 15.53 -9.32 9.94
CA GLN A 443 15.35 -10.26 11.02
C GLN A 443 14.27 -11.30 10.68
N PHE A 444 14.66 -12.57 10.68
CA PHE A 444 13.77 -13.67 10.28
C PHE A 444 12.84 -14.09 11.41
N ASP A 445 13.35 -14.21 12.66
CA ASP A 445 12.58 -14.64 13.83
C ASP A 445 12.80 -13.73 15.03
N ASP A 446 11.95 -13.89 16.05
CA ASP A 446 12.03 -13.13 17.29
C ASP A 446 13.36 -13.44 18.01
N LEU A 447 14.06 -12.41 18.47
CA LEU A 447 15.31 -12.52 19.20
C LEU A 447 15.03 -12.38 20.70
N THR A 448 15.05 -13.49 21.45
CA THR A 448 14.83 -13.42 22.90
C THR A 448 15.95 -14.15 23.64
N LEU A 449 16.50 -13.47 24.64
CA LEU A 449 17.51 -14.05 25.52
C LEU A 449 17.37 -13.55 26.95
N MET A 450 17.79 -14.38 27.90
CA MET A 450 17.89 -14.06 29.32
C MET A 450 19.19 -14.60 29.88
N VAL A 451 19.89 -13.78 30.64
CA VAL A 451 21.12 -14.13 31.36
C VAL A 451 20.86 -14.10 32.85
N LEU A 452 21.21 -15.18 33.52
CA LEU A 452 21.19 -15.34 34.97
C LEU A 452 22.61 -15.62 35.45
N ARG A 453 23.18 -14.74 36.22
CA ARG A 453 24.49 -14.94 36.85
C ARG A 453 24.30 -15.17 38.34
N VAL A 454 24.96 -16.19 38.90
CA VAL A 454 24.99 -16.46 40.32
C VAL A 454 26.05 -15.59 40.97
N VAL A 455 25.66 -14.76 41.95
CA VAL A 455 26.52 -13.79 42.66
C VAL A 455 26.81 -14.21 44.10
#